data_0fe5bb010ccdd9e79c1c08273834a259
#
_entry.id   0fe5bb010ccdd9e79c1c08273834a259
#
_cell.length_a   1.000
_cell.length_b   1.000
_cell.length_c   1.000
_cell.angle_alpha   90.00
_cell.angle_beta   90.00
_cell.angle_gamma   90.00
#
_symmetry.space_group_name_H-M   'P 1'
#
loop_
_entity.id
_entity.type
_entity.pdbx_description
1 polymer ?
#
loop_
_entity_poly.entity_id
_entity_poly.type
_entity_poly.pdbx_seq_one_letter_code
_entity_poly.pdbx_strand_id
1 'polypeptide(L)'
;MTDAYIYDNLRTPRGKGRKDGALHELSALRLSAQTLNALKERNNLSGHAVEDVVWGNVTQVGEQGGCLARSAVLASDLDQSIPGLAINRFCASGLEAVNLAANQVRGGAGNGYIAGGVEMMGRVPMSSDGAAIAVDPSLAMETYFVPQGISADLIATQYGFSRDDADAFAVESQRRAKSAWEDQRFDKSVMTVQDQNGLTILDRDEYMRPETNMQSLGALKPSFKDMGETMPGFDKVALMRYPHLQRIDHIHHAGNSSGIVDGAAALLIGNKAFGQEHGLTPRARIRATAKIGTDPTIMLTGPVPVTEKILKDAGMNIGDIDLFEVNEAFASVVLRFMQAFDVDHDKVNVNGGSIAMGHPLGATGAIILGTLLDELERSGKSTGLATLCIASGMGAATIIERV
;
A
#
# COMPACT_ATOMS: atom_id res chain seq x y z
N MET A 1 1.30 -24.72 15.25
CA MET A 1 1.80 -23.84 14.17
C MET A 1 2.76 -22.84 14.80
N THR A 2 3.86 -22.54 14.14
CA THR A 2 4.85 -21.55 14.59
C THR A 2 4.33 -20.14 14.33
N ASP A 3 4.52 -19.22 15.26
CA ASP A 3 4.17 -17.81 15.05
C ASP A 3 5.15 -17.14 14.07
N ALA A 4 4.65 -16.20 13.28
CA ALA A 4 5.44 -15.33 12.44
C ALA A 4 5.53 -13.92 13.06
N TYR A 5 6.74 -13.38 13.07
CA TYR A 5 7.07 -12.08 13.67
C TYR A 5 7.67 -11.15 12.63
N ILE A 6 7.46 -9.85 12.83
CA ILE A 6 8.18 -8.78 12.16
C ILE A 6 9.36 -8.39 13.05
N TYR A 7 10.56 -8.45 12.51
CA TYR A 7 11.79 -8.05 13.19
C TYR A 7 12.20 -6.64 12.84
N ASP A 8 11.98 -6.23 11.58
CA ASP A 8 12.33 -4.91 11.11
C ASP A 8 11.50 -4.49 9.89
N ASN A 9 11.46 -3.17 9.63
CA ASN A 9 10.83 -2.57 8.47
C ASN A 9 11.64 -1.38 7.98
N LEU A 10 11.77 -1.29 6.66
CA LEU A 10 12.39 -0.19 5.95
C LEU A 10 11.54 0.24 4.77
N ARG A 11 11.59 1.52 4.44
CA ARG A 11 11.10 2.05 3.18
C ARG A 11 12.02 3.12 2.61
N THR A 12 11.99 3.31 1.32
CA THR A 12 12.51 4.53 0.71
C THR A 12 11.60 5.72 1.01
N PRO A 13 12.06 6.97 0.94
CA PRO A 13 11.17 8.07 0.69
C PRO A 13 10.46 7.84 -0.65
N ARG A 14 9.29 8.47 -0.83
CA ARG A 14 8.49 8.37 -2.05
C ARG A 14 8.81 9.52 -2.96
N GLY A 15 9.35 9.23 -4.14
CA GLY A 15 9.62 10.21 -5.20
C GLY A 15 8.39 10.44 -6.06
N LYS A 16 8.23 11.61 -6.67
CA LYS A 16 7.17 11.85 -7.64
C LYS A 16 7.30 10.89 -8.83
N GLY A 17 6.24 10.19 -9.17
CA GLY A 17 6.19 9.21 -10.27
C GLY A 17 6.13 9.88 -11.65
N ARG A 18 7.13 10.69 -11.97
CA ARG A 18 7.27 11.48 -13.21
C ARG A 18 8.72 11.61 -13.61
N LYS A 19 8.96 12.04 -14.86
CA LYS A 19 10.30 12.22 -15.41
C LYS A 19 11.17 13.22 -14.62
N ASP A 20 10.54 14.17 -13.96
CA ASP A 20 11.18 15.18 -13.10
C ASP A 20 11.17 14.80 -11.61
N GLY A 21 10.74 13.59 -11.25
CA GLY A 21 10.78 13.08 -9.90
C GLY A 21 12.19 12.66 -9.48
N ALA A 22 12.54 12.87 -8.21
CA ALA A 22 13.88 12.64 -7.70
C ALA A 22 14.37 11.20 -7.90
N LEU A 23 13.49 10.19 -7.81
CA LEU A 23 13.87 8.79 -7.98
C LEU A 23 13.91 8.32 -9.44
N HIS A 24 13.56 9.17 -10.42
CA HIS A 24 13.45 8.76 -11.83
C HIS A 24 14.76 8.27 -12.44
N GLU A 25 15.92 8.69 -11.95
CA GLU A 25 17.22 8.24 -12.43
C GLU A 25 17.57 6.81 -11.99
N LEU A 26 16.89 6.26 -10.97
CA LEU A 26 17.07 4.88 -10.53
C LEU A 26 16.05 3.95 -11.20
N SER A 27 16.48 2.74 -11.56
CA SER A 27 15.56 1.69 -11.96
C SER A 27 14.91 1.04 -10.74
N ALA A 28 13.75 0.38 -10.95
CA ALA A 28 13.09 -0.42 -9.93
C ALA A 28 14.03 -1.48 -9.34
N LEU A 29 14.90 -2.04 -10.18
CA LEU A 29 15.94 -3.00 -9.77
C LEU A 29 16.91 -2.37 -8.76
N ARG A 30 17.47 -1.19 -9.06
CA ARG A 30 18.44 -0.54 -8.19
C ARG A 30 17.83 -0.04 -6.89
N LEU A 31 16.60 0.46 -6.95
CA LEU A 31 15.87 0.86 -5.75
C LEU A 31 15.57 -0.34 -4.84
N SER A 32 15.17 -1.47 -5.43
CA SER A 32 14.96 -2.73 -4.70
C SER A 32 16.27 -3.22 -4.06
N ALA A 33 17.37 -3.25 -4.80
CA ALA A 33 18.66 -3.71 -4.29
C ALA A 33 19.15 -2.84 -3.12
N GLN A 34 19.04 -1.49 -3.22
CA GLN A 34 19.37 -0.61 -2.09
C GLN A 34 18.52 -0.89 -0.85
N THR A 35 17.22 -1.14 -1.04
CA THR A 35 16.29 -1.45 0.06
C THR A 35 16.66 -2.77 0.74
N LEU A 36 17.01 -3.81 -0.04
CA LEU A 36 17.45 -5.11 0.48
C LEU A 36 18.78 -4.99 1.23
N ASN A 37 19.74 -4.26 0.68
CA ASN A 37 21.04 -4.02 1.31
C ASN A 37 20.90 -3.27 2.63
N ALA A 38 20.12 -2.18 2.65
CA ALA A 38 19.88 -1.40 3.86
C ALA A 38 19.23 -2.25 4.97
N LEU A 39 18.26 -3.12 4.63
CA LEU A 39 17.64 -4.01 5.61
C LEU A 39 18.66 -5.06 6.14
N LYS A 40 19.46 -5.66 5.25
CA LYS A 40 20.51 -6.61 5.59
C LYS A 40 21.56 -5.99 6.52
N GLU A 41 22.11 -4.83 6.14
CA GLU A 41 23.14 -4.11 6.91
C GLU A 41 22.66 -3.70 8.29
N ARG A 42 21.45 -3.09 8.36
CA ARG A 42 20.89 -2.61 9.63
C ARG A 42 20.66 -3.74 10.64
N ASN A 43 20.36 -4.93 10.18
CA ASN A 43 20.15 -6.11 11.01
C ASN A 43 21.39 -7.02 11.12
N ASN A 44 22.52 -6.60 10.57
CA ASN A 44 23.77 -7.36 10.55
C ASN A 44 23.56 -8.81 10.06
N LEU A 45 22.72 -8.99 9.04
CA LEU A 45 22.42 -10.31 8.51
C LEU A 45 23.56 -10.83 7.62
N SER A 46 23.81 -12.14 7.68
CA SER A 46 24.65 -12.79 6.68
C SER A 46 23.98 -12.79 5.31
N GLY A 47 24.75 -12.98 4.24
CA GLY A 47 24.19 -13.08 2.89
C GLY A 47 23.18 -14.21 2.71
N HIS A 48 23.26 -15.27 3.53
CA HIS A 48 22.39 -16.47 3.49
C HIS A 48 21.29 -16.48 4.57
N ALA A 49 21.02 -15.36 5.23
CA ALA A 49 20.18 -15.33 6.43
C ALA A 49 18.70 -15.68 6.16
N VAL A 50 18.21 -15.53 4.95
CA VAL A 50 16.79 -15.72 4.63
C VAL A 50 16.58 -16.79 3.56
N GLU A 51 15.41 -17.43 3.61
CA GLU A 51 15.04 -18.50 2.66
C GLU A 51 14.61 -17.96 1.30
N ASP A 52 13.95 -16.79 1.26
CA ASP A 52 13.42 -16.22 0.03
C ASP A 52 13.18 -14.70 0.18
N VAL A 53 13.13 -14.01 -0.95
CA VAL A 53 12.67 -12.62 -1.08
C VAL A 53 11.32 -12.61 -1.80
N VAL A 54 10.24 -12.31 -1.08
CA VAL A 54 8.89 -12.17 -1.66
C VAL A 54 8.61 -10.71 -1.94
N TRP A 55 8.47 -10.34 -3.23
CA TRP A 55 8.50 -8.94 -3.65
C TRP A 55 7.28 -8.55 -4.46
N GLY A 56 6.49 -7.61 -3.94
CA GLY A 56 5.34 -7.03 -4.62
C GLY A 56 5.76 -6.10 -5.76
N ASN A 57 5.21 -6.34 -6.93
CA ASN A 57 5.39 -5.47 -8.09
C ASN A 57 4.18 -5.61 -9.02
N VAL A 58 3.53 -4.51 -9.35
CA VAL A 58 2.25 -4.56 -10.07
C VAL A 58 2.45 -4.58 -11.58
N THR A 59 3.13 -3.59 -12.11
CA THR A 59 3.31 -3.44 -13.56
C THR A 59 4.55 -4.19 -14.02
N GLN A 60 4.42 -5.53 -14.16
CA GLN A 60 5.54 -6.45 -14.43
C GLN A 60 5.92 -6.50 -15.91
N VAL A 61 6.28 -5.33 -16.48
CA VAL A 61 6.75 -5.18 -17.86
C VAL A 61 8.02 -4.35 -17.93
N GLY A 62 8.75 -4.46 -19.04
CA GLY A 62 9.99 -3.72 -19.25
C GLY A 62 10.99 -3.98 -18.11
N GLU A 63 11.52 -2.93 -17.50
CA GLU A 63 12.50 -3.02 -16.41
C GLU A 63 11.92 -3.55 -15.08
N GLN A 64 10.61 -3.64 -14.95
CA GLN A 64 9.92 -4.28 -13.82
C GLN A 64 9.49 -5.72 -14.13
N GLY A 65 9.76 -6.24 -15.31
CA GLY A 65 9.44 -7.61 -15.74
C GLY A 65 10.49 -8.66 -15.34
N GLY A 66 10.30 -9.88 -15.84
CA GLY A 66 11.29 -10.95 -15.74
C GLY A 66 11.68 -11.38 -14.32
N CYS A 67 10.72 -11.43 -13.40
CA CYS A 67 10.95 -11.75 -11.97
C CYS A 67 11.92 -10.76 -11.31
N LEU A 68 11.46 -9.52 -11.15
CA LEU A 68 12.25 -8.44 -10.54
C LEU A 68 12.81 -8.81 -9.16
N ALA A 69 12.08 -9.60 -8.35
CA ALA A 69 12.54 -10.10 -7.05
C ALA A 69 13.88 -10.82 -7.15
N ARG A 70 13.99 -11.79 -8.06
CA ARG A 70 15.24 -12.53 -8.26
C ARG A 70 16.37 -11.63 -8.78
N SER A 71 16.05 -10.72 -9.69
CA SER A 71 17.02 -9.75 -10.21
C SER A 71 17.53 -8.82 -9.10
N ALA A 72 16.64 -8.41 -8.17
CA ALA A 72 17.00 -7.57 -7.03
C ALA A 72 17.94 -8.29 -6.06
N VAL A 73 17.71 -9.58 -5.78
CA VAL A 73 18.66 -10.40 -5.00
C VAL A 73 20.04 -10.42 -5.65
N LEU A 74 20.12 -10.69 -6.95
CA LEU A 74 21.38 -10.74 -7.70
C LEU A 74 22.10 -9.38 -7.80
N ALA A 75 21.37 -8.28 -7.67
CA ALA A 75 21.90 -6.92 -7.70
C ALA A 75 22.22 -6.36 -6.32
N SER A 76 21.87 -7.09 -5.26
CA SER A 76 22.12 -6.75 -3.85
C SER A 76 23.31 -7.54 -3.28
N ASP A 77 23.60 -7.32 -1.98
CA ASP A 77 24.61 -8.05 -1.21
C ASP A 77 24.07 -9.33 -0.57
N LEU A 78 22.87 -9.75 -0.96
CA LEU A 78 22.35 -11.08 -0.60
C LEU A 78 23.03 -12.15 -1.44
N ASP A 79 23.14 -13.36 -0.89
CA ASP A 79 23.78 -14.46 -1.60
C ASP A 79 22.94 -14.93 -2.80
N GLN A 80 23.64 -15.32 -3.86
CA GLN A 80 22.98 -15.83 -5.07
C GLN A 80 22.20 -17.13 -4.87
N SER A 81 22.35 -17.83 -3.77
CA SER A 81 21.56 -19.00 -3.44
C SER A 81 20.12 -18.66 -3.01
N ILE A 82 19.87 -17.40 -2.57
CA ILE A 82 18.54 -16.96 -2.18
C ILE A 82 17.67 -16.78 -3.42
N PRO A 83 16.53 -17.45 -3.54
CA PRO A 83 15.58 -17.24 -4.63
C PRO A 83 14.87 -15.89 -4.51
N GLY A 84 13.94 -15.63 -5.41
CA GLY A 84 13.09 -14.45 -5.37
C GLY A 84 11.76 -14.72 -6.04
N LEU A 85 10.67 -14.32 -5.42
CA LEU A 85 9.31 -14.45 -5.89
C LEU A 85 8.67 -13.08 -6.13
N ALA A 86 8.43 -12.71 -7.37
CA ALA A 86 7.66 -11.52 -7.71
C ALA A 86 6.16 -11.83 -7.72
N ILE A 87 5.36 -11.01 -7.03
CA ILE A 87 3.90 -11.20 -6.94
C ILE A 87 3.15 -9.95 -7.34
N ASN A 88 1.95 -10.14 -7.88
CA ASN A 88 1.00 -9.09 -8.19
C ASN A 88 -0.36 -9.37 -7.52
N ARG A 89 -0.76 -8.48 -6.62
CA ARG A 89 -2.12 -8.32 -6.09
C ARG A 89 -2.49 -6.82 -6.14
N PHE A 90 -2.17 -6.17 -7.25
CA PHE A 90 -2.35 -4.73 -7.43
C PHE A 90 -1.88 -3.93 -6.19
N CYS A 91 -2.68 -2.99 -5.71
CA CYS A 91 -2.37 -2.10 -4.58
C CYS A 91 -1.91 -2.82 -3.31
N ALA A 92 -2.29 -4.08 -3.11
CA ALA A 92 -1.92 -4.86 -1.92
C ALA A 92 -0.71 -5.80 -2.14
N SER A 93 0.01 -5.72 -3.25
CA SER A 93 1.13 -6.63 -3.54
C SER A 93 2.16 -6.69 -2.41
N GLY A 94 2.56 -5.55 -1.85
CA GLY A 94 3.49 -5.49 -0.73
C GLY A 94 2.94 -6.12 0.57
N LEU A 95 1.65 -5.93 0.87
CA LEU A 95 1.02 -6.57 2.04
C LEU A 95 0.88 -8.08 1.82
N GLU A 96 0.50 -8.50 0.61
CA GLU A 96 0.41 -9.93 0.27
C GLU A 96 1.77 -10.62 0.30
N ALA A 97 2.86 -9.93 -0.07
CA ALA A 97 4.22 -10.43 0.08
C ALA A 97 4.53 -10.77 1.55
N VAL A 98 4.20 -9.85 2.47
CA VAL A 98 4.34 -10.08 3.91
C VAL A 98 3.44 -11.22 4.39
N ASN A 99 2.19 -11.26 3.95
CA ASN A 99 1.23 -12.32 4.31
C ASN A 99 1.69 -13.69 3.84
N LEU A 100 2.25 -13.79 2.63
CA LEU A 100 2.80 -15.05 2.09
C LEU A 100 4.03 -15.49 2.89
N ALA A 101 4.97 -14.60 3.15
CA ALA A 101 6.15 -14.89 3.98
C ALA A 101 5.74 -15.39 5.38
N ALA A 102 4.81 -14.70 6.04
CA ALA A 102 4.29 -15.11 7.33
C ALA A 102 3.63 -16.49 7.30
N ASN A 103 2.89 -16.80 6.23
CA ASN A 103 2.24 -18.11 6.08
C ASN A 103 3.26 -19.22 5.77
N GLN A 104 4.35 -18.95 5.05
CA GLN A 104 5.46 -19.88 4.85
C GLN A 104 6.15 -20.19 6.17
N VAL A 105 6.46 -19.17 6.98
CA VAL A 105 7.01 -19.34 8.33
C VAL A 105 6.10 -20.22 9.19
N ARG A 106 4.78 -19.94 9.21
CA ARG A 106 3.79 -20.74 9.96
C ARG A 106 3.68 -22.18 9.47
N GLY A 107 3.83 -22.38 8.17
CA GLY A 107 3.79 -23.68 7.51
C GLY A 107 5.10 -24.49 7.68
N GLY A 108 6.15 -23.90 8.25
CA GLY A 108 7.45 -24.56 8.44
C GLY A 108 8.25 -24.68 7.14
N ALA A 109 7.98 -23.85 6.13
CA ALA A 109 8.73 -23.87 4.88
C ALA A 109 10.08 -23.14 4.98
N GLY A 110 10.33 -22.45 6.09
CA GLY A 110 11.58 -21.76 6.39
C GLY A 110 11.46 -20.90 7.64
N ASN A 111 12.58 -20.38 8.12
CA ASN A 111 12.65 -19.64 9.37
C ASN A 111 12.58 -18.13 9.20
N GLY A 112 13.13 -17.60 8.10
CA GLY A 112 13.25 -16.15 7.85
C GLY A 112 13.04 -15.78 6.39
N TYR A 113 12.42 -14.64 6.13
CA TYR A 113 12.09 -14.10 4.80
C TYR A 113 12.27 -12.59 4.77
N ILE A 114 12.64 -12.04 3.61
CA ILE A 114 12.43 -10.63 3.32
C ILE A 114 11.17 -10.50 2.47
N ALA A 115 10.25 -9.64 2.87
CA ALA A 115 9.01 -9.42 2.15
C ALA A 115 8.71 -7.93 2.01
N GLY A 116 8.27 -7.50 0.82
CA GLY A 116 8.02 -6.10 0.57
C GLY A 116 7.62 -5.85 -0.88
N GLY A 117 8.16 -4.80 -1.49
CA GLY A 117 7.90 -4.54 -2.90
C GLY A 117 8.41 -3.18 -3.38
N VAL A 118 8.18 -2.94 -4.65
CA VAL A 118 8.60 -1.72 -5.37
C VAL A 118 7.57 -1.35 -6.44
N GLU A 119 7.44 -0.08 -6.70
CA GLU A 119 6.81 0.42 -7.93
C GLU A 119 7.51 1.69 -8.37
N MET A 120 7.82 1.78 -9.66
CA MET A 120 8.45 2.92 -10.30
C MET A 120 7.55 3.46 -11.42
N MET A 121 6.44 4.11 -11.02
CA MET A 121 5.42 4.60 -11.96
C MET A 121 5.90 5.77 -12.83
N GLY A 122 6.96 6.44 -12.41
CA GLY A 122 7.64 7.45 -13.22
C GLY A 122 8.38 6.88 -14.42
N ARG A 123 8.75 5.59 -14.37
CA ARG A 123 9.50 4.87 -15.44
C ARG A 123 8.64 3.85 -16.16
N VAL A 124 7.81 3.11 -15.42
CA VAL A 124 6.89 2.10 -15.95
C VAL A 124 5.45 2.53 -15.60
N PRO A 125 4.74 3.22 -16.50
CA PRO A 125 3.40 3.74 -16.23
C PRO A 125 2.41 2.64 -15.85
N MET A 126 1.47 2.97 -14.96
CA MET A 126 0.37 2.05 -14.61
C MET A 126 -0.34 1.53 -15.85
N SER A 127 -0.80 0.28 -15.80
CA SER A 127 -1.54 -0.41 -16.86
C SER A 127 -0.72 -0.67 -18.14
N SER A 128 0.61 -0.48 -18.14
CA SER A 128 1.46 -0.88 -19.26
C SER A 128 1.48 -2.39 -19.49
N ASP A 129 1.01 -3.18 -18.53
CA ASP A 129 0.82 -4.64 -18.59
C ASP A 129 -0.52 -5.06 -19.25
N GLY A 130 -1.39 -4.11 -19.60
CA GLY A 130 -2.60 -4.33 -20.41
C GLY A 130 -3.88 -4.60 -19.63
N ALA A 131 -3.85 -4.99 -18.35
CA ALA A 131 -5.01 -5.21 -17.48
C ALA A 131 -6.15 -6.02 -18.15
N ALA A 132 -6.10 -7.36 -18.10
CA ALA A 132 -7.03 -8.28 -18.80
C ALA A 132 -8.51 -7.92 -18.62
N ILE A 133 -8.93 -7.48 -17.44
CA ILE A 133 -10.32 -7.07 -17.15
C ILE A 133 -10.79 -5.87 -17.98
N ALA A 134 -9.86 -5.01 -18.41
CA ALA A 134 -10.18 -3.83 -19.21
C ALA A 134 -10.10 -4.08 -20.71
N VAL A 135 -9.23 -5.03 -21.15
CA VAL A 135 -8.96 -5.26 -22.57
C VAL A 135 -9.75 -6.43 -23.16
N ASP A 136 -10.26 -7.35 -22.33
CA ASP A 136 -11.18 -8.40 -22.77
C ASP A 136 -12.62 -7.86 -22.78
N PRO A 137 -13.27 -7.68 -23.96
CA PRO A 137 -14.59 -7.06 -24.04
C PRO A 137 -15.68 -7.87 -23.32
N SER A 138 -15.60 -9.21 -23.36
CA SER A 138 -16.59 -10.07 -22.71
C SER A 138 -16.51 -9.91 -21.20
N LEU A 139 -15.31 -10.01 -20.63
CA LEU A 139 -15.10 -9.85 -19.21
C LEU A 139 -15.46 -8.44 -18.74
N ALA A 140 -15.07 -7.41 -19.49
CA ALA A 140 -15.41 -6.00 -19.16
C ALA A 140 -16.95 -5.79 -19.12
N MET A 141 -17.69 -6.38 -20.05
CA MET A 141 -19.16 -6.33 -20.06
C MET A 141 -19.79 -7.12 -18.92
N GLU A 142 -19.35 -8.35 -18.68
CA GLU A 142 -19.87 -9.22 -17.61
C GLU A 142 -19.64 -8.64 -16.22
N THR A 143 -18.52 -7.93 -16.02
CA THR A 143 -18.14 -7.33 -14.74
C THR A 143 -18.58 -5.87 -14.60
N TYR A 144 -19.25 -5.31 -15.61
CA TYR A 144 -19.56 -3.86 -15.63
C TYR A 144 -18.33 -3.02 -15.31
N PHE A 145 -17.23 -3.32 -15.98
CA PHE A 145 -15.93 -2.69 -15.68
C PHE A 145 -15.98 -1.17 -15.86
N VAL A 146 -15.49 -0.45 -14.87
CA VAL A 146 -15.24 0.99 -14.93
C VAL A 146 -13.86 1.31 -14.33
N PRO A 147 -13.19 2.40 -14.73
CA PRO A 147 -11.94 2.84 -14.12
C PRO A 147 -12.09 3.15 -12.63
N GLN A 148 -11.00 3.00 -11.87
CA GLN A 148 -10.99 3.18 -10.41
C GLN A 148 -11.55 4.52 -9.93
N GLY A 149 -11.30 5.61 -10.67
CA GLY A 149 -11.83 6.92 -10.31
C GLY A 149 -13.36 7.00 -10.38
N ILE A 150 -13.97 6.31 -11.35
CA ILE A 150 -15.44 6.16 -11.43
C ILE A 150 -15.95 5.32 -10.25
N SER A 151 -15.23 4.23 -9.91
CA SER A 151 -15.56 3.42 -8.73
C SER A 151 -15.48 4.23 -7.42
N ALA A 152 -14.50 5.11 -7.29
CA ALA A 152 -14.37 5.99 -6.12
C ALA A 152 -15.53 6.99 -6.02
N ASP A 153 -15.92 7.62 -7.15
CA ASP A 153 -17.09 8.50 -7.22
C ASP A 153 -18.40 7.73 -6.97
N LEU A 154 -18.49 6.47 -7.45
CA LEU A 154 -19.61 5.59 -7.16
C LEU A 154 -19.71 5.27 -5.65
N ILE A 155 -18.58 5.03 -4.96
CA ILE A 155 -18.56 4.86 -3.50
C ILE A 155 -19.09 6.12 -2.82
N ALA A 156 -18.58 7.29 -3.21
CA ALA A 156 -19.04 8.55 -2.63
C ALA A 156 -20.54 8.75 -2.80
N THR A 157 -21.06 8.53 -3.99
CA THR A 157 -22.49 8.61 -4.31
C THR A 157 -23.31 7.61 -3.52
N GLN A 158 -22.90 6.33 -3.51
CA GLN A 158 -23.61 5.22 -2.87
C GLN A 158 -23.72 5.41 -1.35
N TYR A 159 -22.70 5.97 -0.72
CA TYR A 159 -22.62 6.10 0.74
C TYR A 159 -22.79 7.54 1.24
N GLY A 160 -23.08 8.49 0.35
CA GLY A 160 -23.49 9.84 0.68
C GLY A 160 -22.36 10.77 1.09
N PHE A 161 -21.12 10.55 0.59
CA PHE A 161 -20.01 11.47 0.85
C PHE A 161 -20.01 12.63 -0.14
N SER A 162 -19.92 13.83 0.41
CA SER A 162 -19.82 15.07 -0.37
C SER A 162 -18.38 15.35 -0.83
N ARG A 163 -18.23 16.30 -1.73
CA ARG A 163 -16.95 16.85 -2.13
C ARG A 163 -16.20 17.43 -0.92
N ASP A 164 -16.89 18.14 -0.05
CA ASP A 164 -16.29 18.76 1.15
C ASP A 164 -15.80 17.71 2.13
N ASP A 165 -16.48 16.57 2.29
CA ASP A 165 -16.00 15.46 3.12
C ASP A 165 -14.69 14.89 2.58
N ALA A 166 -14.60 14.67 1.27
CA ALA A 166 -13.40 14.14 0.63
C ALA A 166 -12.22 15.12 0.69
N ASP A 167 -12.49 16.43 0.50
CA ASP A 167 -11.47 17.47 0.57
C ASP A 167 -10.98 17.68 2.02
N ALA A 168 -11.90 17.69 3.00
CA ALA A 168 -11.53 17.78 4.42
C ALA A 168 -10.65 16.60 4.87
N PHE A 169 -10.97 15.39 4.43
CA PHE A 169 -10.12 14.21 4.67
C PHE A 169 -8.73 14.39 4.07
N ALA A 170 -8.64 14.90 2.85
CA ALA A 170 -7.36 15.13 2.17
C ALA A 170 -6.50 16.21 2.86
N VAL A 171 -7.12 17.30 3.32
CA VAL A 171 -6.44 18.34 4.12
C VAL A 171 -5.87 17.73 5.41
N GLU A 172 -6.65 16.90 6.10
CA GLU A 172 -6.20 16.24 7.32
C GLU A 172 -5.06 15.25 7.06
N SER A 173 -5.11 14.47 5.97
CA SER A 173 -3.99 13.59 5.57
C SER A 173 -2.69 14.37 5.37
N GLN A 174 -2.75 15.52 4.68
CA GLN A 174 -1.58 16.40 4.49
C GLN A 174 -1.07 16.96 5.82
N ARG A 175 -1.96 17.43 6.68
CA ARG A 175 -1.61 17.97 8.00
C ARG A 175 -0.90 16.92 8.86
N ARG A 176 -1.44 15.70 8.91
CA ARG A 176 -0.87 14.58 9.67
C ARG A 176 0.49 14.16 9.13
N ALA A 177 0.64 14.07 7.81
CA ALA A 177 1.92 13.75 7.19
C ALA A 177 2.98 14.80 7.50
N LYS A 178 2.62 16.09 7.44
CA LYS A 178 3.50 17.20 7.85
C LYS A 178 3.96 17.02 9.29
N SER A 179 3.02 16.87 10.24
CA SER A 179 3.33 16.70 11.66
C SER A 179 4.19 15.46 11.91
N ALA A 180 3.90 14.34 11.24
CA ALA A 180 4.68 13.11 11.40
C ALA A 180 6.15 13.29 10.97
N TRP A 181 6.40 14.04 9.89
CA TRP A 181 7.76 14.39 9.46
C TRP A 181 8.44 15.39 10.39
N GLU A 182 7.73 16.40 10.89
CA GLU A 182 8.26 17.39 11.84
C GLU A 182 8.59 16.74 13.20
N ASP A 183 7.78 15.79 13.64
CA ASP A 183 7.96 15.02 14.87
C ASP A 183 8.92 13.82 14.71
N GLN A 184 9.58 13.67 13.55
CA GLN A 184 10.56 12.60 13.26
C GLN A 184 9.99 11.17 13.40
N ARG A 185 8.66 10.98 13.19
CA ARG A 185 8.00 9.67 13.37
C ARG A 185 8.43 8.64 12.35
N PHE A 186 9.06 9.05 11.25
CA PHE A 186 9.54 8.18 10.17
C PHE A 186 11.05 7.89 10.23
N ASP A 187 11.81 8.50 11.14
CA ASP A 187 13.27 8.38 11.19
C ASP A 187 13.74 6.93 11.37
N LYS A 188 12.93 6.10 12.03
CA LYS A 188 13.24 4.69 12.25
C LYS A 188 13.14 3.84 10.99
N SER A 189 12.28 4.20 10.05
CA SER A 189 11.94 3.34 8.90
C SER A 189 12.31 3.92 7.53
N VAL A 190 12.49 5.23 7.40
CA VAL A 190 12.88 5.83 6.12
C VAL A 190 14.40 5.82 5.96
N MET A 191 14.84 5.19 4.87
CA MET A 191 16.25 5.18 4.48
C MET A 191 16.55 6.31 3.48
N THR A 192 17.77 6.79 3.47
CA THR A 192 18.25 7.67 2.41
C THR A 192 18.50 6.88 1.13
N VAL A 193 18.00 7.38 0.00
CA VAL A 193 18.29 6.83 -1.32
C VAL A 193 19.47 7.57 -1.93
N GLN A 194 20.42 6.82 -2.48
CA GLN A 194 21.67 7.33 -3.02
C GLN A 194 21.85 6.94 -4.49
N ASP A 195 22.64 7.72 -5.22
CA ASP A 195 23.14 7.35 -6.55
C ASP A 195 24.28 6.32 -6.46
N GLN A 196 24.82 5.92 -7.61
CA GLN A 196 25.94 4.98 -7.68
C GLN A 196 27.27 5.51 -7.10
N ASN A 197 27.36 6.81 -6.82
CA ASN A 197 28.54 7.47 -6.25
C ASN A 197 28.37 7.74 -4.75
N GLY A 198 27.21 7.33 -4.16
CA GLY A 198 26.89 7.57 -2.76
C GLY A 198 26.33 8.97 -2.45
N LEU A 199 25.96 9.75 -3.49
CA LEU A 199 25.32 11.05 -3.28
C LEU A 199 23.84 10.86 -2.99
N THR A 200 23.33 11.57 -1.98
CA THR A 200 21.91 11.54 -1.62
C THR A 200 21.04 12.07 -2.76
N ILE A 201 20.11 11.23 -3.22
CA ILE A 201 19.09 11.56 -4.22
C ILE A 201 17.82 12.04 -3.51
N LEU A 202 17.39 11.30 -2.47
CA LEU A 202 16.16 11.60 -1.74
C LEU A 202 16.24 11.02 -0.32
N ASP A 203 15.85 11.82 0.68
CA ASP A 203 15.80 11.45 2.09
C ASP A 203 14.44 11.74 2.75
N ARG A 204 13.51 12.36 2.02
CA ARG A 204 12.17 12.73 2.48
C ARG A 204 11.12 12.52 1.39
N ASP A 205 9.87 12.21 1.79
CA ASP A 205 8.76 12.09 0.84
C ASP A 205 8.56 13.37 0.01
N GLU A 206 8.76 13.28 -1.31
CA GLU A 206 8.78 14.42 -2.23
C GLU A 206 7.38 14.92 -2.60
N TYR A 207 6.36 14.05 -2.49
CA TYR A 207 5.03 14.34 -3.02
C TYR A 207 4.19 15.28 -2.14
N MET A 208 4.50 15.40 -0.85
CA MET A 208 3.74 16.15 0.12
C MET A 208 3.48 17.60 -0.29
N ARG A 209 2.30 18.10 0.08
CA ARG A 209 1.86 19.49 -0.14
C ARG A 209 1.30 20.06 1.17
N PRO A 210 2.16 20.41 2.13
CA PRO A 210 1.75 20.76 3.50
C PRO A 210 0.83 21.99 3.59
N GLU A 211 0.83 22.84 2.55
CA GLU A 211 0.01 24.06 2.50
C GLU A 211 -1.39 23.83 1.90
N THR A 212 -1.74 22.56 1.62
CA THR A 212 -3.07 22.19 1.10
C THR A 212 -4.16 22.61 2.09
N ASN A 213 -5.21 23.22 1.58
CA ASN A 213 -6.37 23.67 2.35
C ASN A 213 -7.67 23.53 1.53
N MET A 214 -8.82 23.70 2.18
CA MET A 214 -10.14 23.56 1.54
C MET A 214 -10.31 24.47 0.33
N GLN A 215 -9.80 25.70 0.38
CA GLN A 215 -9.92 26.67 -0.73
C GLN A 215 -9.11 26.19 -1.95
N SER A 216 -7.88 25.72 -1.74
CA SER A 216 -7.03 25.22 -2.84
C SER A 216 -7.60 23.96 -3.47
N LEU A 217 -8.17 23.04 -2.67
CA LEU A 217 -8.82 21.83 -3.17
C LEU A 217 -10.13 22.15 -3.88
N GLY A 218 -10.98 23.04 -3.32
CA GLY A 218 -12.25 23.44 -3.90
C GLY A 218 -12.13 24.05 -5.32
N ALA A 219 -10.97 24.62 -5.66
CA ALA A 219 -10.68 25.13 -7.00
C ALA A 219 -10.39 24.04 -8.05
N LEU A 220 -10.13 22.78 -7.63
CA LEU A 220 -9.82 21.70 -8.54
C LEU A 220 -11.10 21.10 -9.17
N LYS A 221 -11.03 20.82 -10.45
CA LYS A 221 -12.12 20.14 -11.15
C LYS A 221 -12.12 18.65 -10.85
N PRO A 222 -13.29 17.98 -10.77
CA PRO A 222 -13.35 16.53 -10.70
C PRO A 222 -12.63 15.88 -11.88
N SER A 223 -11.72 14.94 -11.61
CA SER A 223 -10.84 14.36 -12.64
C SER A 223 -11.53 13.34 -13.53
N PHE A 224 -12.62 12.72 -13.06
CA PHE A 224 -13.24 11.58 -13.74
C PHE A 224 -14.58 11.93 -14.40
N LYS A 225 -15.06 13.17 -14.27
CA LYS A 225 -16.34 13.62 -14.77
C LYS A 225 -16.50 13.42 -16.29
N ASP A 226 -15.55 13.89 -17.07
CA ASP A 226 -15.63 13.78 -18.53
C ASP A 226 -15.65 12.32 -18.99
N MET A 227 -14.83 11.47 -18.36
CA MET A 227 -14.77 10.02 -18.61
C MET A 227 -16.07 9.31 -18.20
N GLY A 228 -16.71 9.75 -17.14
CA GLY A 228 -17.99 9.22 -16.67
C GLY A 228 -19.16 9.64 -17.54
N GLU A 229 -19.38 10.94 -17.69
CA GLU A 229 -20.59 11.51 -18.30
C GLU A 229 -20.57 11.49 -19.85
N THR A 230 -19.39 11.69 -20.48
CA THR A 230 -19.33 11.92 -21.92
C THR A 230 -18.69 10.79 -22.72
N MET A 231 -17.37 10.62 -22.64
CA MET A 231 -16.64 9.66 -23.47
C MET A 231 -15.51 9.00 -22.64
N PRO A 232 -15.52 7.67 -22.47
CA PRO A 232 -16.43 6.67 -23.04
C PRO A 232 -17.81 6.52 -22.37
N GLY A 233 -18.15 7.28 -21.30
CA GLY A 233 -19.47 7.26 -20.66
C GLY A 233 -19.65 6.14 -19.64
N PHE A 234 -18.62 5.94 -18.79
CA PHE A 234 -18.59 4.88 -17.79
C PHE A 234 -19.67 4.97 -16.72
N ASP A 235 -20.26 6.14 -16.48
CA ASP A 235 -21.37 6.29 -15.54
C ASP A 235 -22.55 5.40 -15.93
N LYS A 236 -22.86 5.31 -17.23
CA LYS A 236 -23.92 4.45 -17.73
C LYS A 236 -23.65 2.98 -17.42
N VAL A 237 -22.38 2.55 -17.55
CA VAL A 237 -21.98 1.20 -17.22
C VAL A 237 -22.16 0.91 -15.72
N ALA A 238 -21.69 1.81 -14.86
CA ALA A 238 -21.84 1.68 -13.41
C ALA A 238 -23.32 1.69 -13.00
N LEU A 239 -24.15 2.58 -13.57
CA LEU A 239 -25.59 2.68 -13.26
C LEU A 239 -26.39 1.46 -13.76
N MET A 240 -25.94 0.73 -14.77
CA MET A 240 -26.54 -0.57 -15.13
C MET A 240 -26.39 -1.59 -13.99
N ARG A 241 -25.28 -1.58 -13.27
CA ARG A 241 -25.05 -2.43 -12.09
C ARG A 241 -25.73 -1.88 -10.82
N TYR A 242 -25.84 -0.55 -10.70
CA TYR A 242 -26.44 0.16 -9.56
C TYR A 242 -27.69 0.97 -9.97
N PRO A 243 -28.77 0.30 -10.44
CA PRO A 243 -29.94 0.96 -11.04
C PRO A 243 -30.79 1.77 -10.05
N HIS A 244 -30.53 1.66 -8.76
CA HIS A 244 -31.18 2.47 -7.72
C HIS A 244 -30.58 3.88 -7.63
N LEU A 245 -29.38 4.11 -8.20
CA LEU A 245 -28.78 5.43 -8.29
C LEU A 245 -29.24 6.13 -9.59
N GLN A 246 -29.52 7.41 -9.52
CA GLN A 246 -29.95 8.21 -10.67
C GLN A 246 -28.76 8.78 -11.46
N ARG A 247 -27.64 9.04 -10.77
CA ARG A 247 -26.41 9.59 -11.32
C ARG A 247 -25.24 9.22 -10.44
N ILE A 248 -24.02 9.50 -10.92
CA ILE A 248 -22.78 9.46 -10.12
C ILE A 248 -22.35 10.89 -9.86
N ASP A 249 -22.13 11.26 -8.60
CA ASP A 249 -21.61 12.55 -8.21
C ASP A 249 -20.08 12.52 -8.25
N HIS A 250 -19.49 13.26 -9.20
CA HIS A 250 -18.03 13.30 -9.38
C HIS A 250 -17.39 14.27 -8.38
N ILE A 251 -16.69 13.73 -7.39
CA ILE A 251 -16.05 14.51 -6.33
C ILE A 251 -14.53 14.35 -6.27
N HIS A 252 -13.98 13.28 -6.88
CA HIS A 252 -12.56 13.01 -6.77
C HIS A 252 -11.72 13.76 -7.82
N HIS A 253 -10.57 14.21 -7.36
CA HIS A 253 -9.55 14.88 -8.15
C HIS A 253 -8.14 14.58 -7.57
N ALA A 254 -7.09 15.06 -8.21
CA ALA A 254 -5.71 14.79 -7.81
C ALA A 254 -5.36 15.18 -6.36
N GLY A 255 -6.13 16.09 -5.74
CA GLY A 255 -5.89 16.57 -4.37
C GLY A 255 -6.51 15.69 -3.28
N ASN A 256 -7.52 14.87 -3.60
CA ASN A 256 -8.20 13.96 -2.67
C ASN A 256 -8.12 12.48 -3.11
N SER A 257 -7.15 12.19 -3.97
CA SER A 257 -6.77 10.86 -4.46
C SER A 257 -5.29 10.63 -4.19
N SER A 258 -4.87 9.37 -4.15
CA SER A 258 -3.46 9.02 -3.91
C SER A 258 -2.53 9.56 -5.00
N GLY A 259 -1.33 9.98 -4.59
CA GLY A 259 -0.30 10.45 -5.52
C GLY A 259 0.35 9.29 -6.30
N ILE A 260 0.62 9.52 -7.59
CA ILE A 260 1.47 8.66 -8.41
C ILE A 260 2.92 8.92 -8.02
N VAL A 261 3.59 7.91 -7.46
CA VAL A 261 4.93 8.03 -6.91
C VAL A 261 5.76 6.77 -7.15
N ASP A 262 7.05 6.91 -6.99
CA ASP A 262 8.05 5.84 -7.01
C ASP A 262 8.47 5.50 -5.58
N GLY A 263 8.73 4.21 -5.28
CA GLY A 263 9.19 3.82 -3.96
C GLY A 263 9.27 2.32 -3.75
N ALA A 264 10.02 1.92 -2.71
CA ALA A 264 10.19 0.53 -2.29
C ALA A 264 10.10 0.41 -0.76
N ALA A 265 9.78 -0.80 -0.28
CA ALA A 265 9.76 -1.11 1.14
C ALA A 265 10.08 -2.60 1.36
N ALA A 266 10.67 -2.92 2.50
CA ALA A 266 11.00 -4.28 2.92
C ALA A 266 10.76 -4.48 4.42
N LEU A 267 10.24 -5.66 4.78
CA LEU A 267 10.11 -6.13 6.15
C LEU A 267 10.90 -7.43 6.31
N LEU A 268 11.50 -7.60 7.48
CA LEU A 268 12.16 -8.84 7.89
C LEU A 268 11.19 -9.67 8.72
N ILE A 269 10.82 -10.83 8.18
CA ILE A 269 9.81 -11.71 8.74
C ILE A 269 10.49 -13.02 9.17
N GLY A 270 10.15 -13.54 10.34
CA GLY A 270 10.71 -14.82 10.77
C GLY A 270 9.99 -15.42 11.98
N ASN A 271 10.36 -16.65 12.35
CA ASN A 271 9.96 -17.27 13.60
C ASN A 271 10.94 -16.93 14.74
N LYS A 272 10.67 -17.42 15.95
CA LYS A 272 11.56 -17.18 17.10
C LYS A 272 12.95 -17.77 16.93
N ALA A 273 13.08 -18.92 16.23
CA ALA A 273 14.39 -19.53 15.97
C ALA A 273 15.26 -18.62 15.08
N PHE A 274 14.68 -18.02 14.06
CA PHE A 274 15.34 -17.02 13.22
C PHE A 274 15.87 -15.84 14.05
N GLY A 275 15.01 -15.27 14.93
CA GLY A 275 15.45 -14.19 15.81
C GLY A 275 16.60 -14.57 16.73
N GLN A 276 16.53 -15.77 17.34
CA GLN A 276 17.59 -16.27 18.21
C GLN A 276 18.91 -16.48 17.47
N GLU A 277 18.85 -17.07 16.28
CA GLU A 277 20.03 -17.33 15.44
C GLU A 277 20.77 -16.05 15.05
N HIS A 278 20.01 -14.99 14.75
CA HIS A 278 20.56 -13.71 14.27
C HIS A 278 20.65 -12.62 15.36
N GLY A 279 20.35 -12.96 16.63
CA GLY A 279 20.40 -11.99 17.74
C GLY A 279 19.36 -10.87 17.64
N LEU A 280 18.22 -11.13 16.98
CA LEU A 280 17.16 -10.14 16.74
C LEU A 280 16.02 -10.28 17.75
N THR A 281 15.44 -9.14 18.13
CA THR A 281 14.25 -9.07 18.97
C THR A 281 13.03 -8.85 18.10
N PRO A 282 11.97 -9.67 18.23
CA PRO A 282 10.75 -9.46 17.48
C PRO A 282 10.06 -8.16 17.94
N ARG A 283 9.54 -7.39 16.98
CA ARG A 283 8.84 -6.12 17.24
C ARG A 283 7.32 -6.31 17.30
N ALA A 284 6.79 -7.14 16.41
CA ALA A 284 5.38 -7.51 16.43
C ALA A 284 5.17 -8.95 15.95
N ARG A 285 4.11 -9.57 16.45
CA ARG A 285 3.57 -10.81 15.91
C ARG A 285 2.56 -10.49 14.81
N ILE A 286 2.62 -11.16 13.68
CA ILE A 286 1.54 -11.15 12.68
C ILE A 286 0.43 -12.04 13.22
N ARG A 287 -0.65 -11.45 13.74
CA ARG A 287 -1.75 -12.17 14.40
C ARG A 287 -2.63 -12.93 13.41
N ALA A 288 -3.06 -12.23 12.36
CA ALA A 288 -3.95 -12.77 11.33
C ALA A 288 -3.69 -12.10 9.98
N THR A 289 -4.07 -12.80 8.90
CA THR A 289 -4.04 -12.29 7.53
C THR A 289 -5.32 -12.71 6.82
N ALA A 290 -5.91 -11.84 6.01
CA ALA A 290 -7.09 -12.18 5.23
C ALA A 290 -7.07 -11.50 3.85
N LYS A 291 -7.84 -12.10 2.94
CA LYS A 291 -8.12 -11.56 1.61
C LYS A 291 -9.52 -11.96 1.18
N ILE A 292 -10.13 -11.14 0.32
CA ILE A 292 -11.49 -11.33 -0.17
C ILE A 292 -11.65 -10.78 -1.59
N GLY A 293 -12.53 -11.38 -2.38
CA GLY A 293 -13.08 -10.78 -3.60
C GLY A 293 -14.39 -10.06 -3.31
N THR A 294 -14.64 -8.96 -4.01
CA THR A 294 -15.84 -8.12 -3.87
C THR A 294 -16.39 -7.76 -5.26
N ASP A 295 -17.46 -6.95 -5.31
CA ASP A 295 -18.02 -6.47 -6.59
C ASP A 295 -16.98 -5.69 -7.40
N PRO A 296 -16.68 -6.10 -8.65
CA PRO A 296 -15.62 -5.49 -9.45
C PRO A 296 -15.97 -4.11 -10.00
N THR A 297 -17.25 -3.71 -10.03
CA THR A 297 -17.68 -2.40 -10.52
C THR A 297 -17.37 -1.30 -9.51
N ILE A 298 -17.85 -1.44 -8.26
CA ILE A 298 -17.53 -0.50 -7.17
C ILE A 298 -16.12 -0.72 -6.60
N MET A 299 -15.50 -1.78 -6.93
CA MET A 299 -14.21 -2.42 -6.68
C MET A 299 -13.43 -2.00 -5.40
N LEU A 300 -13.52 -0.78 -4.93
CA LEU A 300 -12.66 -0.25 -3.88
C LEU A 300 -13.26 -0.39 -2.46
N THR A 301 -14.34 -1.13 -2.30
CA THR A 301 -15.00 -1.38 -1.00
C THR A 301 -14.37 -2.52 -0.19
N GLY A 302 -13.36 -3.19 -0.75
CA GLY A 302 -12.69 -4.35 -0.15
C GLY A 302 -12.23 -4.22 1.32
N PRO A 303 -11.77 -3.05 1.81
CA PRO A 303 -11.37 -2.86 3.20
C PRO A 303 -12.43 -3.23 4.23
N VAL A 304 -13.72 -2.98 3.94
CA VAL A 304 -14.81 -3.31 4.89
C VAL A 304 -14.98 -4.82 5.05
N PRO A 305 -15.35 -5.59 4.00
CA PRO A 305 -15.59 -7.02 4.15
C PRO A 305 -14.34 -7.84 4.49
N VAL A 306 -13.13 -7.38 4.12
CA VAL A 306 -11.92 -8.09 4.53
C VAL A 306 -11.62 -7.87 6.02
N THR A 307 -11.95 -6.69 6.57
CA THR A 307 -11.82 -6.42 8.00
C THR A 307 -12.83 -7.23 8.80
N GLU A 308 -14.09 -7.33 8.39
CA GLU A 308 -15.07 -8.23 9.00
C GLU A 308 -14.57 -9.67 9.02
N LYS A 309 -14.04 -10.13 7.89
CA LYS A 309 -13.50 -11.47 7.76
C LYS A 309 -12.32 -11.72 8.69
N ILE A 310 -11.31 -10.84 8.70
CA ILE A 310 -10.09 -11.04 9.50
C ILE A 310 -10.37 -10.98 11.00
N LEU A 311 -11.26 -10.09 11.44
CA LEU A 311 -11.70 -10.02 12.83
C LEU A 311 -12.40 -11.30 13.25
N LYS A 312 -13.34 -11.81 12.45
CA LYS A 312 -14.01 -13.09 12.68
C LYS A 312 -13.01 -14.24 12.76
N ASP A 313 -12.10 -14.34 11.80
CA ASP A 313 -11.10 -15.41 11.73
C ASP A 313 -10.10 -15.35 12.93
N ALA A 314 -9.82 -14.16 13.45
CA ALA A 314 -8.96 -13.92 14.61
C ALA A 314 -9.70 -14.05 15.96
N GLY A 315 -11.04 -14.14 15.96
CA GLY A 315 -11.86 -14.10 17.17
C GLY A 315 -11.84 -12.76 17.88
N MET A 316 -11.78 -11.66 17.11
CA MET A 316 -11.65 -10.27 17.60
C MET A 316 -12.83 -9.42 17.15
N ASN A 317 -13.01 -8.28 17.83
CA ASN A 317 -13.95 -7.23 17.47
C ASN A 317 -13.19 -5.98 17.01
N ILE A 318 -13.88 -5.04 16.35
CA ILE A 318 -13.27 -3.80 15.88
C ILE A 318 -12.68 -2.96 17.03
N GLY A 319 -13.29 -3.02 18.22
CA GLY A 319 -12.83 -2.33 19.42
C GLY A 319 -11.53 -2.86 20.02
N ASP A 320 -11.09 -4.06 19.62
CA ASP A 320 -9.82 -4.67 20.05
C ASP A 320 -8.63 -4.13 19.24
N ILE A 321 -8.88 -3.33 18.21
CA ILE A 321 -7.87 -2.72 17.38
C ILE A 321 -7.62 -1.28 17.83
N ASP A 322 -6.38 -0.98 18.21
CA ASP A 322 -5.97 0.34 18.68
C ASP A 322 -5.78 1.35 17.55
N LEU A 323 -5.16 0.90 16.44
CA LEU A 323 -4.83 1.73 15.28
C LEU A 323 -5.12 1.02 13.96
N PHE A 324 -5.50 1.81 12.96
CA PHE A 324 -5.78 1.35 11.61
C PHE A 324 -4.91 2.10 10.59
N GLU A 325 -4.35 1.36 9.65
CA GLU A 325 -3.80 1.89 8.40
C GLU A 325 -4.64 1.40 7.24
N VAL A 326 -5.45 2.29 6.69
CA VAL A 326 -6.32 2.04 5.54
C VAL A 326 -5.74 2.82 4.35
N ASN A 327 -5.31 2.13 3.30
CA ASN A 327 -4.69 2.82 2.17
C ASN A 327 -5.62 3.87 1.55
N GLU A 328 -5.14 5.10 1.45
CA GLU A 328 -5.85 6.26 0.91
C GLU A 328 -5.76 6.28 -0.63
N ALA A 329 -6.26 5.23 -1.30
CA ALA A 329 -6.31 5.27 -2.77
C ALA A 329 -7.16 6.46 -3.26
N PHE A 330 -8.29 6.68 -2.58
CA PHE A 330 -9.20 7.81 -2.71
C PHE A 330 -9.81 8.11 -1.33
N ALA A 331 -10.16 9.35 -1.06
CA ALA A 331 -10.75 9.75 0.22
C ALA A 331 -12.00 8.93 0.59
N SER A 332 -12.90 8.67 -0.38
CA SER A 332 -14.13 7.89 -0.17
C SER A 332 -13.90 6.47 0.33
N VAL A 333 -12.75 5.86 0.05
CA VAL A 333 -12.40 4.51 0.53
C VAL A 333 -12.26 4.50 2.05
N VAL A 334 -11.50 5.46 2.60
CA VAL A 334 -11.25 5.55 4.04
C VAL A 334 -12.50 6.07 4.76
N LEU A 335 -13.19 7.06 4.19
CA LEU A 335 -14.46 7.54 4.72
C LEU A 335 -15.48 6.40 4.85
N ARG A 336 -15.58 5.52 3.84
CA ARG A 336 -16.45 4.33 3.89
C ARG A 336 -16.03 3.35 4.98
N PHE A 337 -14.72 3.12 5.16
CA PHE A 337 -14.21 2.27 6.22
C PHE A 337 -14.61 2.82 7.60
N MET A 338 -14.35 4.11 7.86
CA MET A 338 -14.71 4.76 9.12
C MET A 338 -16.22 4.71 9.39
N GLN A 339 -17.04 5.00 8.36
CA GLN A 339 -18.50 4.93 8.45
C GLN A 339 -19.00 3.52 8.77
N ALA A 340 -18.41 2.48 8.15
CA ALA A 340 -18.87 1.11 8.30
C ALA A 340 -18.66 0.55 9.71
N PHE A 341 -17.58 0.96 10.36
CA PHE A 341 -17.17 0.45 11.68
C PHE A 341 -17.38 1.43 12.82
N ASP A 342 -17.89 2.63 12.53
CA ASP A 342 -17.99 3.74 13.49
C ASP A 342 -16.66 4.01 14.19
N VAL A 343 -15.58 4.04 13.42
CA VAL A 343 -14.22 4.26 13.92
C VAL A 343 -13.84 5.73 13.78
N ASP A 344 -13.39 6.30 14.89
CA ASP A 344 -12.92 7.68 14.93
C ASP A 344 -11.67 7.85 14.04
N HIS A 345 -11.61 8.96 13.31
CA HIS A 345 -10.46 9.32 12.49
C HIS A 345 -9.15 9.36 13.29
N ASP A 346 -9.20 9.67 14.59
CA ASP A 346 -8.02 9.68 15.47
C ASP A 346 -7.34 8.32 15.66
N LYS A 347 -7.98 7.24 15.19
CA LYS A 347 -7.40 5.90 15.15
C LYS A 347 -6.95 5.46 13.75
N VAL A 348 -7.30 6.21 12.71
CA VAL A 348 -7.08 5.83 11.30
C VAL A 348 -6.06 6.75 10.67
N ASN A 349 -5.00 6.18 10.06
CA ASN A 349 -3.96 6.91 9.31
C ASN A 349 -3.40 8.12 10.08
N VAL A 350 -3.03 7.89 11.33
CA VAL A 350 -2.66 8.96 12.28
C VAL A 350 -1.39 9.73 11.87
N ASN A 351 -0.62 9.21 10.93
CA ASN A 351 0.58 9.84 10.37
C ASN A 351 0.35 10.34 8.92
N GLY A 352 -0.91 10.50 8.50
CA GLY A 352 -1.24 10.75 7.11
C GLY A 352 -1.08 9.50 6.25
N GLY A 353 -1.41 9.57 4.96
CA GLY A 353 -1.41 8.41 4.09
C GLY A 353 -1.05 8.72 2.64
N SER A 354 -1.58 7.91 1.73
CA SER A 354 -1.23 7.94 0.31
C SER A 354 -1.71 9.18 -0.44
N ILE A 355 -2.72 9.89 0.06
CA ILE A 355 -3.13 11.18 -0.50
C ILE A 355 -2.03 12.21 -0.31
N ALA A 356 -1.44 12.26 0.88
CA ALA A 356 -0.37 13.18 1.20
C ALA A 356 0.99 12.75 0.63
N MET A 357 1.36 11.48 0.82
CA MET A 357 2.71 10.99 0.57
C MET A 357 2.85 10.15 -0.70
N GLY A 358 1.74 9.69 -1.29
CA GLY A 358 1.73 8.89 -2.52
C GLY A 358 1.61 7.38 -2.29
N HIS A 359 1.35 6.64 -3.40
CA HIS A 359 0.99 5.23 -3.43
C HIS A 359 1.83 4.44 -4.45
N PRO A 360 3.09 4.07 -4.11
CA PRO A 360 3.87 3.17 -4.97
C PRO A 360 3.27 1.77 -4.86
N LEU A 361 2.47 1.36 -5.86
CA LEU A 361 1.51 0.24 -5.79
C LEU A 361 2.08 -1.03 -5.17
N GLY A 362 3.20 -1.52 -5.70
CA GLY A 362 3.84 -2.76 -5.25
C GLY A 362 4.41 -2.70 -3.83
N ALA A 363 4.77 -1.50 -3.35
CA ALA A 363 5.38 -1.29 -2.05
C ALA A 363 4.40 -0.89 -0.94
N THR A 364 3.27 -0.27 -1.28
CA THR A 364 2.41 0.43 -0.31
C THR A 364 1.95 -0.46 0.84
N GLY A 365 1.59 -1.71 0.56
CA GLY A 365 1.14 -2.60 1.63
C GLY A 365 2.21 -2.86 2.70
N ALA A 366 3.47 -2.97 2.30
CA ALA A 366 4.60 -3.08 3.21
C ALA A 366 4.87 -1.76 3.95
N ILE A 367 4.74 -0.61 3.25
CA ILE A 367 4.91 0.73 3.82
C ILE A 367 3.91 0.97 4.96
N ILE A 368 2.61 0.77 4.71
CA ILE A 368 1.58 1.06 5.72
C ILE A 368 1.66 0.10 6.90
N LEU A 369 2.02 -1.16 6.69
CA LEU A 369 2.21 -2.10 7.78
C LEU A 369 3.42 -1.71 8.66
N GLY A 370 4.52 -1.28 8.05
CA GLY A 370 5.68 -0.74 8.77
C GLY A 370 5.36 0.55 9.53
N THR A 371 4.62 1.48 8.92
CA THR A 371 4.15 2.71 9.55
C THR A 371 3.26 2.40 10.77
N LEU A 372 2.35 1.44 10.62
CA LEU A 372 1.48 0.97 11.71
C LEU A 372 2.30 0.42 12.89
N LEU A 373 3.30 -0.41 12.59
CA LEU A 373 4.19 -0.98 13.62
C LEU A 373 4.96 0.11 14.38
N ASP A 374 5.59 1.04 13.65
CA ASP A 374 6.35 2.14 14.26
C ASP A 374 5.44 3.02 15.14
N GLU A 375 4.20 3.25 14.72
CA GLU A 375 3.24 4.05 15.46
C GLU A 375 2.69 3.33 16.70
N LEU A 376 2.47 2.02 16.64
CA LEU A 376 2.13 1.21 17.82
C LEU A 376 3.23 1.29 18.89
N GLU A 377 4.49 1.19 18.47
CA GLU A 377 5.64 1.34 19.38
C GLU A 377 5.72 2.75 19.97
N ARG A 378 5.63 3.78 19.11
CA ARG A 378 5.72 5.19 19.53
C ARG A 378 4.63 5.59 20.51
N SER A 379 3.39 5.14 20.26
CA SER A 379 2.21 5.49 21.08
C SER A 379 1.97 4.57 22.26
N GLY A 380 2.77 3.50 22.42
CA GLY A 380 2.60 2.50 23.47
C GLY A 380 1.35 1.61 23.29
N LYS A 381 0.74 1.61 22.10
CA LYS A 381 -0.42 0.80 21.74
C LYS A 381 0.02 -0.61 21.33
N SER A 382 -0.93 -1.55 21.28
CA SER A 382 -0.60 -2.97 21.14
C SER A 382 -1.04 -3.59 19.84
N THR A 383 -2.23 -3.25 19.34
CA THR A 383 -2.86 -3.99 18.24
C THR A 383 -3.19 -3.06 17.08
N GLY A 384 -2.79 -3.44 15.89
CA GLY A 384 -3.05 -2.67 14.69
C GLY A 384 -3.54 -3.50 13.51
N LEU A 385 -4.33 -2.89 12.64
CA LEU A 385 -4.84 -3.49 11.42
C LEU A 385 -4.45 -2.62 10.21
N ALA A 386 -3.75 -3.23 9.23
CA ALA A 386 -3.49 -2.63 7.94
C ALA A 386 -4.38 -3.25 6.87
N THR A 387 -5.01 -2.44 6.02
CA THR A 387 -5.88 -2.91 4.93
C THR A 387 -5.80 -2.05 3.69
N LEU A 388 -6.03 -2.65 2.53
CA LEU A 388 -6.06 -1.97 1.24
C LEU A 388 -7.27 -2.40 0.42
N CYS A 389 -7.85 -1.44 -0.29
CA CYS A 389 -8.68 -1.70 -1.45
C CYS A 389 -7.77 -2.11 -2.62
N ILE A 390 -8.30 -2.93 -3.51
CA ILE A 390 -7.52 -3.52 -4.60
C ILE A 390 -8.36 -3.45 -5.87
N ALA A 391 -7.71 -3.10 -6.98
CA ALA A 391 -8.34 -3.10 -8.30
C ALA A 391 -9.05 -4.42 -8.60
N SER A 392 -10.04 -4.39 -9.47
CA SER A 392 -10.88 -5.54 -9.86
C SER A 392 -11.73 -6.14 -8.72
N GLY A 393 -11.98 -5.37 -7.65
CA GLY A 393 -12.87 -5.79 -6.56
C GLY A 393 -12.24 -6.81 -5.62
N MET A 394 -11.22 -6.41 -4.87
CA MET A 394 -10.60 -7.24 -3.83
C MET A 394 -10.27 -6.41 -2.60
N GLY A 395 -9.99 -7.09 -1.48
CA GLY A 395 -9.43 -6.52 -0.25
C GLY A 395 -8.41 -7.45 0.38
N ALA A 396 -7.39 -6.88 1.03
CA ALA A 396 -6.43 -7.60 1.85
C ALA A 396 -6.24 -6.89 3.19
N ALA A 397 -6.03 -7.66 4.26
CA ALA A 397 -5.80 -7.13 5.59
C ALA A 397 -4.81 -7.97 6.38
N THR A 398 -4.11 -7.32 7.31
CA THR A 398 -3.17 -7.93 8.25
C THR A 398 -3.37 -7.31 9.63
N ILE A 399 -3.51 -8.14 10.67
CA ILE A 399 -3.50 -7.71 12.07
C ILE A 399 -2.12 -8.04 12.65
N ILE A 400 -1.52 -7.06 13.30
CA ILE A 400 -0.27 -7.21 14.06
C ILE A 400 -0.49 -6.87 15.53
N GLU A 401 0.24 -7.57 16.39
CA GLU A 401 0.30 -7.32 17.83
C GLU A 401 1.75 -7.06 18.22
N ARG A 402 2.01 -5.91 18.84
CA ARG A 402 3.32 -5.56 19.37
C ARG A 402 3.73 -6.57 20.47
N VAL A 403 4.99 -6.97 20.50
CA VAL A 403 5.55 -7.90 21.49
C VAL A 403 6.59 -7.22 22.37
#